data_65ab4e3adaa06a7cbd1672c77cbd371d
#
_entry.id   65ab4e3adaa06a7cbd1672c77cbd371d
#
_cell.length_a   1.000
_cell.length_b   1.000
_cell.length_c   1.000
_cell.angle_alpha   90.00
_cell.angle_beta   90.00
_cell.angle_gamma   90.00
#
_symmetry.space_group_name_H-M   'P 1'
#
loop_
_entity.id
_entity.type
_entity.pdbx_description
1 polymer ?
#
loop_
_entity_poly.entity_id
_entity_poly.type
_entity_poly.pdbx_seq_one_letter_code
_entity_poly.pdbx_strand_id
1 'polypeptide(L)'
;MPEPSQSDILLRMSEELRALSEQSQFRELETLYGINLSSNDYLGLATHPQFKQAVLAAVAASRFMGSTGSRLLSGNAPEWEELESEFARFAGTEGALYFGSGYAANVGLLTSILKPGDLVFSDEFNHASLIDGLRLSGATKIIYPHLDLEVLERSLAKNAGVAGGKVIVTESLFSMEGDIAPLEELLRLAGVYGARLIIDEAHAIGVCGTQGRGIAAGYQCEREILAMVHTCGKAFASAGAFVCGGRTLKDFLVNHARAFIFSTAMPPYLAGQIRAALELVRHAHAERAYLQEIAATLREALAASGFSCGTSASHIVPVFLGSNEMALHVAGQLQASGFAVRAIRPPTVPAGTARIRLSLTSNITKDHVRRLVSSLCAAIQCAPQFAVASAVHG
;
A
#
# COMPACT_ATOMS: atom_id res chain seq x y z
N MET A 1 49.38 -4.92 -2.31
CA MET A 1 48.15 -4.51 -1.61
C MET A 1 47.63 -5.76 -0.92
N PRO A 2 47.24 -5.72 0.38
CA PRO A 2 46.66 -6.91 0.98
C PRO A 2 45.39 -7.27 0.25
N GLU A 3 45.16 -8.58 0.01
CA GLU A 3 43.90 -9.07 -0.53
C GLU A 3 42.76 -8.65 0.41
N PRO A 4 41.62 -8.17 -0.14
CA PRO A 4 40.49 -7.78 0.72
C PRO A 4 40.05 -8.99 1.54
N SER A 5 40.05 -8.86 2.86
CA SER A 5 39.57 -9.90 3.75
C SER A 5 38.08 -10.13 3.54
N GLN A 6 37.56 -11.35 3.74
CA GLN A 6 36.11 -11.68 3.71
C GLN A 6 35.24 -10.80 4.64
N SER A 7 35.86 -9.99 5.49
CA SER A 7 35.20 -9.01 6.36
C SER A 7 34.99 -7.63 5.74
N ASP A 8 35.40 -7.40 4.48
CA ASP A 8 35.18 -6.13 3.80
C ASP A 8 33.70 -5.99 3.38
N ILE A 9 33.04 -5.00 3.99
CA ILE A 9 31.62 -4.69 3.75
C ILE A 9 31.35 -4.39 2.26
N LEU A 10 32.25 -3.67 1.58
CA LEU A 10 32.07 -3.32 0.17
C LEU A 10 32.18 -4.55 -0.74
N LEU A 11 33.09 -5.48 -0.41
CA LEU A 11 33.21 -6.75 -1.16
C LEU A 11 31.92 -7.55 -1.04
N ARG A 12 31.40 -7.75 0.20
CA ARG A 12 30.13 -8.42 0.44
C ARG A 12 28.97 -7.76 -0.33
N MET A 13 28.85 -6.42 -0.28
CA MET A 13 27.81 -5.71 -1.03
C MET A 13 27.93 -5.97 -2.55
N SER A 14 29.14 -6.00 -3.09
CA SER A 14 29.38 -6.27 -4.52
C SER A 14 29.01 -7.71 -4.90
N GLU A 15 29.29 -8.68 -4.03
CA GLU A 15 28.90 -10.08 -4.21
C GLU A 15 27.38 -10.26 -4.16
N GLU A 16 26.69 -9.62 -3.21
CA GLU A 16 25.22 -9.62 -3.12
C GLU A 16 24.59 -9.00 -4.37
N LEU A 17 25.10 -7.86 -4.87
CA LEU A 17 24.59 -7.23 -6.10
C LEU A 17 24.80 -8.14 -7.34
N ARG A 18 25.94 -8.83 -7.42
CA ARG A 18 26.19 -9.81 -8.50
C ARG A 18 25.19 -10.97 -8.42
N ALA A 19 24.96 -11.52 -7.24
CA ALA A 19 23.98 -12.59 -7.02
C ALA A 19 22.57 -12.16 -7.43
N LEU A 20 22.17 -10.92 -7.14
CA LEU A 20 20.88 -10.36 -7.60
C LEU A 20 20.83 -10.30 -9.13
N SER A 21 21.91 -9.94 -9.81
CA SER A 21 21.97 -9.92 -11.28
C SER A 21 21.84 -11.33 -11.87
N GLU A 22 22.55 -12.31 -11.32
CA GLU A 22 22.50 -13.72 -11.74
C GLU A 22 21.09 -14.31 -11.57
N GLN A 23 20.33 -13.86 -10.57
CA GLN A 23 18.94 -14.29 -10.28
C GLN A 23 17.88 -13.45 -11.00
N SER A 24 18.27 -12.57 -11.91
CA SER A 24 17.34 -11.63 -12.57
C SER A 24 16.53 -10.78 -11.57
N GLN A 25 17.14 -10.42 -10.43
CA GLN A 25 16.51 -9.64 -9.34
C GLN A 25 17.11 -8.24 -9.18
N PHE A 26 18.18 -7.93 -9.88
CA PHE A 26 18.80 -6.60 -9.85
C PHE A 26 17.80 -5.52 -10.27
N ARG A 27 17.79 -4.39 -9.56
CA ARG A 27 16.87 -3.27 -9.78
C ARG A 27 17.64 -2.02 -10.13
N GLU A 28 17.14 -1.30 -11.12
CA GLU A 28 17.65 0.01 -11.54
C GLU A 28 16.55 1.06 -11.50
N LEU A 29 16.95 2.32 -11.29
CA LEU A 29 16.06 3.45 -11.41
C LEU A 29 15.90 3.81 -12.88
N GLU A 30 14.69 3.66 -13.39
CA GLU A 30 14.36 3.98 -14.78
C GLU A 30 13.11 4.85 -14.84
N THR A 31 13.09 5.78 -15.76
CA THR A 31 11.87 6.51 -16.12
C THR A 31 11.10 5.72 -17.16
N LEU A 32 9.88 5.35 -16.84
CA LEU A 32 8.98 4.68 -17.77
C LEU A 32 8.15 5.68 -18.54
N TYR A 33 7.94 5.42 -19.82
CA TYR A 33 7.14 6.25 -20.74
C TYR A 33 5.97 5.47 -21.29
N GLY A 34 4.91 6.19 -21.68
CA GLY A 34 3.72 5.58 -22.26
C GLY A 34 2.52 5.54 -21.32
N ILE A 35 1.57 4.64 -21.59
CA ILE A 35 0.37 4.44 -20.80
C ILE A 35 0.76 3.82 -19.46
N ASN A 36 0.66 4.62 -18.39
CA ASN A 36 1.16 4.22 -17.08
C ASN A 36 0.20 3.27 -16.37
N LEU A 37 0.64 2.02 -16.21
CA LEU A 37 -0.05 0.95 -15.48
C LEU A 37 0.72 0.52 -14.22
N SER A 38 1.72 1.31 -13.80
CA SER A 38 2.50 1.10 -12.56
C SER A 38 2.22 2.18 -11.51
N SER A 39 1.52 3.26 -11.87
CA SER A 39 1.18 4.34 -10.96
C SER A 39 0.05 3.96 -10.01
N ASN A 40 0.13 4.42 -8.77
CA ASN A 40 -0.97 4.33 -7.80
C ASN A 40 -1.82 5.62 -7.76
N ASP A 41 -1.70 6.50 -8.74
CA ASP A 41 -2.56 7.69 -8.91
C ASP A 41 -3.95 7.29 -9.44
N TYR A 42 -4.69 6.52 -8.65
CA TYR A 42 -5.92 5.82 -9.05
C TYR A 42 -7.00 6.74 -9.64
N LEU A 43 -7.09 7.97 -9.14
CA LEU A 43 -8.06 8.97 -9.59
C LEU A 43 -7.49 9.97 -10.62
N GLY A 44 -6.22 9.81 -11.02
CA GLY A 44 -5.58 10.70 -12.00
C GLY A 44 -5.32 12.12 -11.49
N LEU A 45 -5.24 12.31 -10.17
CA LEU A 45 -5.09 13.66 -9.59
C LEU A 45 -3.72 14.27 -9.87
N ALA A 46 -2.66 13.47 -10.02
CA ALA A 46 -1.30 13.98 -10.24
C ALA A 46 -1.17 14.88 -11.48
N THR A 47 -2.05 14.71 -12.46
CA THR A 47 -2.10 15.55 -13.68
C THR A 47 -3.35 16.41 -13.78
N HIS A 48 -4.19 16.44 -12.73
CA HIS A 48 -5.48 17.14 -12.75
C HIS A 48 -5.29 18.67 -12.69
N PRO A 49 -5.82 19.44 -13.67
CA PRO A 49 -5.57 20.89 -13.75
C PRO A 49 -6.02 21.67 -12.52
N GLN A 50 -7.21 21.36 -11.97
CA GLN A 50 -7.72 22.03 -10.77
C GLN A 50 -6.86 21.70 -9.55
N PHE A 51 -6.37 20.47 -9.42
CA PHE A 51 -5.45 20.10 -8.36
C PHE A 51 -4.14 20.88 -8.43
N LYS A 52 -3.55 20.99 -9.64
CA LYS A 52 -2.35 21.81 -9.86
C LYS A 52 -2.57 23.27 -9.44
N GLN A 53 -3.70 23.87 -9.82
CA GLN A 53 -4.02 25.25 -9.43
C GLN A 53 -4.16 25.41 -7.92
N ALA A 54 -4.84 24.47 -7.26
CA ALA A 54 -5.02 24.49 -5.80
C ALA A 54 -3.69 24.32 -5.06
N VAL A 55 -2.79 23.45 -5.55
CA VAL A 55 -1.44 23.30 -4.99
C VAL A 55 -0.63 24.59 -5.12
N LEU A 56 -0.65 25.23 -6.29
CA LEU A 56 0.03 26.52 -6.48
C LEU A 56 -0.52 27.59 -5.55
N ALA A 57 -1.83 27.65 -5.35
CA ALA A 57 -2.46 28.58 -4.40
C ALA A 57 -2.04 28.29 -2.94
N ALA A 58 -1.99 27.00 -2.54
CA ALA A 58 -1.55 26.61 -1.21
C ALA A 58 -0.08 26.99 -0.95
N VAL A 59 0.80 26.81 -1.95
CA VAL A 59 2.20 27.24 -1.87
C VAL A 59 2.29 28.76 -1.74
N ALA A 60 1.55 29.51 -2.57
CA ALA A 60 1.56 30.98 -2.57
C ALA A 60 1.03 31.57 -1.25
N ALA A 61 0.04 30.91 -0.62
CA ALA A 61 -0.52 31.35 0.65
C ALA A 61 0.34 30.97 1.87
N SER A 62 1.25 30.02 1.72
CA SER A 62 2.06 29.54 2.84
C SER A 62 3.13 30.56 3.22
N ARG A 63 3.21 30.88 4.51
CA ARG A 63 4.27 31.74 5.04
C ARG A 63 5.64 31.05 5.06
N PHE A 64 5.66 29.73 5.23
CA PHE A 64 6.89 28.94 5.40
C PHE A 64 7.02 27.87 4.32
N MET A 65 8.18 27.81 3.68
CA MET A 65 8.51 26.78 2.67
C MET A 65 9.08 25.51 3.29
N GLY A 66 9.31 25.47 4.59
CA GLY A 66 9.81 24.32 5.34
C GLY A 66 9.51 24.46 6.81
N SER A 67 9.43 23.38 7.53
CA SER A 67 9.11 23.36 8.97
C SER A 67 10.34 23.48 9.87
N THR A 68 11.53 23.10 9.37
CA THR A 68 12.84 23.23 10.02
C THR A 68 12.99 22.57 11.40
N GLY A 69 11.94 21.91 11.91
CA GLY A 69 11.91 21.19 13.18
C GLY A 69 10.79 20.17 13.25
N SER A 70 10.78 19.33 14.28
CA SER A 70 9.69 18.38 14.51
C SER A 70 8.40 19.09 14.96
N ARG A 71 7.25 18.39 14.82
CA ARG A 71 5.94 18.90 15.26
C ARG A 71 5.91 19.32 16.73
N LEU A 72 6.67 18.65 17.59
CA LEU A 72 6.74 18.96 19.03
C LEU A 72 7.70 20.10 19.39
N LEU A 73 8.43 20.64 18.41
CA LEU A 73 9.30 21.81 18.60
C LEU A 73 8.79 22.99 17.79
N SER A 74 9.45 23.32 16.67
CA SER A 74 9.11 24.48 15.84
C SER A 74 8.29 24.16 14.61
N GLY A 75 8.08 22.88 14.30
CA GLY A 75 7.49 22.44 13.04
C GLY A 75 5.97 22.29 13.06
N ASN A 76 5.29 22.54 14.19
CA ASN A 76 3.83 22.52 14.20
C ASN A 76 3.27 23.80 13.55
N ALA A 77 2.13 23.68 12.88
CA ALA A 77 1.43 24.77 12.24
C ALA A 77 -0.08 24.55 12.29
N PRO A 78 -0.89 25.62 12.36
CA PRO A 78 -2.35 25.50 12.40
C PRO A 78 -2.92 24.69 11.22
N GLU A 79 -2.32 24.78 10.04
CA GLU A 79 -2.73 24.08 8.83
C GLU A 79 -2.71 22.56 9.03
N TRP A 80 -1.76 22.05 9.79
CA TRP A 80 -1.69 20.62 10.12
C TRP A 80 -2.77 20.20 11.12
N GLU A 81 -3.02 21.00 12.16
CA GLU A 81 -4.05 20.70 13.16
C GLU A 81 -5.46 20.72 12.55
N GLU A 82 -5.72 21.70 11.70
CA GLU A 82 -6.97 21.81 10.95
C GLU A 82 -7.17 20.63 10.00
N LEU A 83 -6.13 20.28 9.22
CA LEU A 83 -6.18 19.15 8.31
C LEU A 83 -6.38 17.83 9.05
N GLU A 84 -5.67 17.59 10.17
CA GLU A 84 -5.85 16.39 10.99
C GLU A 84 -7.29 16.27 11.51
N SER A 85 -7.88 17.39 11.96
CA SER A 85 -9.28 17.43 12.40
C SER A 85 -10.26 17.17 11.26
N GLU A 86 -9.99 17.73 10.08
CA GLU A 86 -10.79 17.50 8.88
C GLU A 86 -10.68 16.06 8.39
N PHE A 87 -9.47 15.49 8.38
CA PHE A 87 -9.23 14.12 7.96
C PHE A 87 -9.85 13.11 8.93
N ALA A 88 -9.81 13.37 10.23
CA ALA A 88 -10.51 12.53 11.23
C ALA A 88 -12.01 12.46 10.95
N ARG A 89 -12.65 13.61 10.67
CA ARG A 89 -14.06 13.64 10.26
C ARG A 89 -14.32 12.87 8.96
N PHE A 90 -13.43 13.02 7.98
CA PHE A 90 -13.51 12.27 6.73
C PHE A 90 -13.38 10.77 6.96
N ALA A 91 -12.42 10.33 7.75
CA ALA A 91 -12.20 8.92 8.09
C ALA A 91 -13.26 8.34 9.06
N GLY A 92 -14.16 9.14 9.62
CA GLY A 92 -15.19 8.70 10.56
C GLY A 92 -14.67 8.38 11.96
N THR A 93 -13.51 8.95 12.35
CA THR A 93 -12.82 8.71 13.61
C THR A 93 -12.78 9.95 14.51
N GLU A 94 -12.41 9.77 15.79
CA GLU A 94 -12.27 10.87 16.74
C GLU A 94 -10.97 11.66 16.58
N GLY A 95 -9.94 11.03 16.01
CA GLY A 95 -8.64 11.63 15.83
C GLY A 95 -7.90 11.10 14.60
N ALA A 96 -7.06 11.95 14.03
CA ALA A 96 -6.08 11.60 13.01
C ALA A 96 -4.76 12.27 13.32
N LEU A 97 -3.64 11.60 13.06
CA LEU A 97 -2.29 12.12 13.20
C LEU A 97 -1.51 11.90 11.91
N TYR A 98 -0.92 12.96 11.38
CA TYR A 98 -0.17 12.93 10.13
C TYR A 98 1.29 12.50 10.32
N PHE A 99 1.78 11.65 9.42
CA PHE A 99 3.17 11.18 9.29
C PHE A 99 3.69 11.47 7.89
N GLY A 100 5.00 11.67 7.72
CA GLY A 100 5.62 12.01 6.44
C GLY A 100 5.57 10.91 5.36
N SER A 101 5.23 9.67 5.71
CA SER A 101 5.00 8.57 4.77
C SER A 101 4.12 7.48 5.40
N GLY A 102 3.50 6.62 4.57
CA GLY A 102 2.77 5.44 5.05
C GLY A 102 3.69 4.47 5.80
N TYR A 103 4.92 4.32 5.34
CA TYR A 103 5.92 3.50 6.03
C TYR A 103 6.18 4.00 7.46
N ALA A 104 6.42 5.30 7.61
CA ALA A 104 6.64 5.92 8.94
C ALA A 104 5.40 5.85 9.83
N ALA A 105 4.20 5.94 9.25
CA ALA A 105 2.93 5.80 9.97
C ALA A 105 2.77 4.38 10.54
N ASN A 106 2.95 3.34 9.72
CA ASN A 106 2.86 1.94 10.15
C ASN A 106 3.91 1.59 11.22
N VAL A 107 5.18 1.93 10.95
CA VAL A 107 6.26 1.70 11.94
C VAL A 107 6.00 2.48 13.21
N GLY A 108 5.64 3.77 13.11
CA GLY A 108 5.35 4.63 14.25
C GLY A 108 4.19 4.13 15.09
N LEU A 109 3.09 3.71 14.45
CA LEU A 109 1.93 3.12 15.11
C LEU A 109 2.31 1.85 15.88
N LEU A 110 2.81 0.84 15.18
CA LEU A 110 3.02 -0.49 15.73
C LEU A 110 4.09 -0.52 16.83
N THR A 111 5.19 0.22 16.64
CA THR A 111 6.26 0.32 17.66
C THR A 111 5.86 1.10 18.89
N SER A 112 4.82 1.93 18.80
CA SER A 112 4.34 2.73 19.93
C SER A 112 3.38 1.95 20.81
N ILE A 113 2.40 1.28 20.21
CA ILE A 113 1.28 0.67 20.94
C ILE A 113 1.54 -0.77 21.36
N LEU A 114 2.38 -1.50 20.63
CA LEU A 114 2.70 -2.90 20.92
C LEU A 114 3.92 -3.01 21.85
N LYS A 115 3.92 -4.02 22.72
CA LYS A 115 4.97 -4.26 23.72
C LYS A 115 5.33 -5.76 23.77
N PRO A 116 6.51 -6.10 24.32
CA PRO A 116 6.81 -7.48 24.71
C PRO A 116 5.70 -8.03 25.63
N GLY A 117 5.20 -9.23 25.28
CA GLY A 117 4.06 -9.86 25.96
C GLY A 117 2.74 -9.73 25.20
N ASP A 118 2.61 -8.77 24.27
CA ASP A 118 1.47 -8.72 23.38
C ASP A 118 1.58 -9.77 22.26
N LEU A 119 0.42 -10.22 21.76
CA LEU A 119 0.32 -11.13 20.60
C LEU A 119 -0.22 -10.38 19.40
N VAL A 120 0.45 -10.55 18.26
CA VAL A 120 0.02 -9.96 17.00
C VAL A 120 -0.20 -11.06 15.97
N PHE A 121 -1.42 -11.13 15.45
CA PHE A 121 -1.81 -12.01 14.35
C PHE A 121 -1.71 -11.21 13.06
N SER A 122 -0.75 -11.55 12.22
CA SER A 122 -0.41 -10.81 11.01
C SER A 122 -0.63 -11.65 9.77
N ASP A 123 -1.34 -11.12 8.79
CA ASP A 123 -1.41 -11.73 7.46
C ASP A 123 -0.01 -11.83 6.84
N GLU A 124 0.28 -12.95 6.18
CA GLU A 124 1.61 -13.21 5.59
C GLU A 124 1.97 -12.25 4.45
N PHE A 125 0.96 -11.66 3.76
CA PHE A 125 1.17 -10.72 2.66
C PHE A 125 1.10 -9.25 3.07
N ASN A 126 1.09 -8.97 4.36
CA ASN A 126 1.16 -7.60 4.85
C ASN A 126 2.37 -6.84 4.28
N HIS A 127 2.17 -5.56 4.02
CA HIS A 127 3.20 -4.66 3.52
C HIS A 127 4.45 -4.62 4.42
N ALA A 128 5.62 -4.44 3.81
CA ALA A 128 6.91 -4.42 4.51
C ALA A 128 6.95 -3.48 5.71
N SER A 129 6.25 -2.34 5.66
CA SER A 129 6.18 -1.40 6.79
C SER A 129 5.43 -1.96 8.00
N LEU A 130 4.40 -2.79 7.79
CA LEU A 130 3.72 -3.51 8.87
C LEU A 130 4.65 -4.59 9.44
N ILE A 131 5.31 -5.37 8.58
CA ILE A 131 6.28 -6.40 9.00
C ILE A 131 7.41 -5.79 9.84
N ASP A 132 7.99 -4.67 9.40
CA ASP A 132 9.09 -4.01 10.10
C ASP A 132 8.61 -3.34 11.39
N GLY A 133 7.43 -2.72 11.40
CA GLY A 133 6.82 -2.20 12.61
C GLY A 133 6.60 -3.30 13.67
N LEU A 134 6.09 -4.46 13.25
CA LEU A 134 5.92 -5.64 14.10
C LEU A 134 7.26 -6.22 14.59
N ARG A 135 8.27 -6.22 13.73
CA ARG A 135 9.62 -6.67 14.11
C ARG A 135 10.25 -5.79 15.18
N LEU A 136 10.07 -4.48 15.05
CA LEU A 136 10.64 -3.48 15.96
C LEU A 136 9.85 -3.33 17.27
N SER A 137 8.58 -3.72 17.31
CA SER A 137 7.72 -3.60 18.52
C SER A 137 8.13 -4.55 19.65
N GLY A 138 8.79 -5.66 19.32
CA GLY A 138 9.12 -6.73 20.28
C GLY A 138 7.93 -7.60 20.69
N ALA A 139 6.74 -7.40 20.15
CA ALA A 139 5.58 -8.25 20.38
C ALA A 139 5.77 -9.64 19.74
N THR A 140 5.09 -10.64 20.26
CA THR A 140 5.10 -11.98 19.71
C THR A 140 4.23 -12.04 18.46
N LYS A 141 4.83 -12.37 17.31
CA LYS A 141 4.14 -12.44 16.02
C LYS A 141 3.67 -13.85 15.72
N ILE A 142 2.42 -13.98 15.31
CA ILE A 142 1.79 -15.19 14.80
C ILE A 142 1.36 -14.86 13.37
N ILE A 143 2.10 -15.39 12.40
CA ILE A 143 1.78 -15.19 10.98
C ILE A 143 0.76 -16.24 10.57
N TYR A 144 -0.32 -15.82 9.93
CA TYR A 144 -1.31 -16.74 9.35
C TYR A 144 -1.29 -16.63 7.81
N PRO A 145 -1.61 -17.72 7.10
CA PRO A 145 -1.65 -17.72 5.64
C PRO A 145 -2.62 -16.66 5.13
N HIS A 146 -2.33 -16.10 3.99
CA HIS A 146 -3.05 -14.99 3.42
C HIS A 146 -4.58 -15.23 3.37
N LEU A 147 -5.32 -14.36 4.07
CA LEU A 147 -6.78 -14.40 4.22
C LEU A 147 -7.36 -15.73 4.76
N ASP A 148 -6.55 -16.62 5.32
CA ASP A 148 -7.01 -17.87 5.93
C ASP A 148 -7.59 -17.60 7.33
N LEU A 149 -8.89 -17.30 7.36
CA LEU A 149 -9.61 -17.00 8.60
C LEU A 149 -9.74 -18.21 9.51
N GLU A 150 -9.72 -19.44 8.99
CA GLU A 150 -9.78 -20.64 9.82
C GLU A 150 -8.48 -20.82 10.61
N VAL A 151 -7.32 -20.61 9.97
CA VAL A 151 -6.03 -20.64 10.65
C VAL A 151 -5.92 -19.49 11.64
N LEU A 152 -6.40 -18.30 11.28
CA LEU A 152 -6.47 -17.16 12.19
C LEU A 152 -7.32 -17.49 13.43
N GLU A 153 -8.54 -18.02 13.27
CA GLU A 153 -9.43 -18.35 14.35
C GLU A 153 -8.84 -19.42 15.27
N ARG A 154 -8.29 -20.51 14.71
CA ARG A 154 -7.57 -21.54 15.50
C ARG A 154 -6.42 -20.93 16.31
N SER A 155 -5.68 -19.99 15.71
CA SER A 155 -4.54 -19.32 16.36
C SER A 155 -5.02 -18.40 17.51
N LEU A 156 -6.09 -17.66 17.31
CA LEU A 156 -6.73 -16.81 18.34
C LEU A 156 -7.26 -17.67 19.51
N ALA A 157 -7.96 -18.78 19.20
CA ALA A 157 -8.50 -19.71 20.20
C ALA A 157 -7.40 -20.34 21.05
N LYS A 158 -6.31 -20.81 20.42
CA LYS A 158 -5.15 -21.39 21.11
C LYS A 158 -4.51 -20.40 22.10
N ASN A 159 -4.56 -19.13 21.81
CA ASN A 159 -3.96 -18.06 22.61
C ASN A 159 -4.99 -17.25 23.42
N ALA A 160 -6.23 -17.76 23.58
CA ALA A 160 -7.29 -17.04 24.28
C ALA A 160 -6.92 -16.67 25.73
N GLY A 161 -6.22 -17.56 26.44
CA GLY A 161 -5.80 -17.38 27.84
C GLY A 161 -4.54 -16.52 28.05
N VAL A 162 -3.90 -16.02 27.02
CA VAL A 162 -2.71 -15.16 27.16
C VAL A 162 -3.12 -13.80 27.71
N ALA A 163 -2.41 -13.35 28.75
CA ALA A 163 -2.72 -12.12 29.47
C ALA A 163 -2.36 -10.81 28.74
N GLY A 164 -1.49 -10.86 27.72
CA GLY A 164 -1.11 -9.70 26.90
C GLY A 164 -2.21 -9.18 25.99
N GLY A 165 -2.02 -7.99 25.43
CA GLY A 165 -2.87 -7.45 24.37
C GLY A 165 -2.85 -8.36 23.15
N LYS A 166 -3.99 -8.46 22.46
CA LYS A 166 -4.12 -9.22 21.21
C LYS A 166 -4.50 -8.27 20.08
N VAL A 167 -3.79 -8.33 18.98
CA VAL A 167 -4.04 -7.46 17.82
C VAL A 167 -4.00 -8.28 16.54
N ILE A 168 -4.99 -8.09 15.67
CA ILE A 168 -4.97 -8.56 14.28
C ILE A 168 -4.49 -7.38 13.42
N VAL A 169 -3.50 -7.62 12.55
CA VAL A 169 -2.93 -6.61 11.65
C VAL A 169 -3.03 -7.11 10.22
N THR A 170 -3.66 -6.31 9.35
CA THR A 170 -3.86 -6.65 7.94
C THR A 170 -3.97 -5.41 7.06
N GLU A 171 -3.89 -5.57 5.73
CA GLU A 171 -4.35 -4.58 4.76
C GLU A 171 -5.85 -4.78 4.49
N SER A 172 -6.59 -3.73 4.19
CA SER A 172 -7.99 -3.88 3.74
C SER A 172 -8.09 -4.23 2.25
N LEU A 173 -7.12 -3.78 1.46
CA LEU A 173 -6.92 -4.09 0.05
C LEU A 173 -5.43 -4.32 -0.18
N PHE A 174 -5.07 -5.54 -0.57
CA PHE A 174 -3.68 -5.96 -0.70
C PHE A 174 -3.01 -5.44 -1.97
N SER A 175 -1.81 -4.94 -1.78
CA SER A 175 -1.08 -4.17 -2.78
C SER A 175 -0.62 -4.97 -4.01
N MET A 176 -0.39 -6.28 -3.86
CA MET A 176 0.17 -7.15 -4.92
C MET A 176 -0.84 -8.11 -5.52
N GLU A 177 -1.83 -8.52 -4.74
CA GLU A 177 -2.90 -9.44 -5.12
C GLU A 177 -4.14 -8.71 -5.64
N GLY A 178 -4.43 -7.53 -5.09
CA GLY A 178 -5.62 -6.74 -5.44
C GLY A 178 -6.91 -7.30 -4.86
N ASP A 179 -6.82 -8.21 -3.92
CA ASP A 179 -7.96 -8.77 -3.19
C ASP A 179 -8.29 -7.95 -1.93
N ILE A 180 -9.40 -8.25 -1.32
CA ILE A 180 -10.02 -7.46 -0.25
C ILE A 180 -10.16 -8.34 0.99
N ALA A 181 -9.68 -7.83 2.13
CA ALA A 181 -9.84 -8.50 3.41
C ALA A 181 -11.31 -8.52 3.86
N PRO A 182 -11.81 -9.63 4.40
CA PRO A 182 -13.19 -9.77 4.88
C PRO A 182 -13.33 -9.11 6.26
N LEU A 183 -13.46 -7.77 6.28
CA LEU A 183 -13.41 -6.97 7.52
C LEU A 183 -14.49 -7.33 8.54
N GLU A 184 -15.71 -7.67 8.10
CA GLU A 184 -16.80 -8.07 9.02
C GLU A 184 -16.42 -9.32 9.83
N GLU A 185 -15.84 -10.30 9.15
CA GLU A 185 -15.42 -11.54 9.80
C GLU A 185 -14.19 -11.32 10.70
N LEU A 186 -13.24 -10.49 10.27
CA LEU A 186 -12.09 -10.09 11.09
C LEU A 186 -12.53 -9.38 12.37
N LEU A 187 -13.51 -8.49 12.29
CA LEU A 187 -14.09 -7.81 13.46
C LEU A 187 -14.85 -8.79 14.37
N ARG A 188 -15.61 -9.72 13.78
CA ARG A 188 -16.28 -10.80 14.55
C ARG A 188 -15.25 -11.61 15.35
N LEU A 189 -14.18 -12.05 14.69
CA LEU A 189 -13.11 -12.81 15.34
C LEU A 189 -12.41 -11.96 16.42
N ALA A 190 -12.10 -10.70 16.12
CA ALA A 190 -11.51 -9.78 17.09
C ALA A 190 -12.39 -9.66 18.34
N GLY A 191 -13.70 -9.48 18.17
CA GLY A 191 -14.67 -9.39 19.28
C GLY A 191 -14.77 -10.67 20.11
N VAL A 192 -14.86 -11.84 19.45
CA VAL A 192 -14.97 -13.15 20.12
C VAL A 192 -13.75 -13.46 20.99
N TYR A 193 -12.55 -13.14 20.51
CA TYR A 193 -11.29 -13.50 21.17
C TYR A 193 -10.64 -12.34 21.95
N GLY A 194 -11.34 -11.21 22.10
CA GLY A 194 -10.85 -10.03 22.82
C GLY A 194 -9.60 -9.41 22.18
N ALA A 195 -9.49 -9.48 20.86
CA ALA A 195 -8.45 -8.84 20.09
C ALA A 195 -8.88 -7.45 19.58
N ARG A 196 -7.95 -6.64 19.11
CA ARG A 196 -8.21 -5.38 18.39
C ARG A 196 -7.76 -5.52 16.94
N LEU A 197 -8.42 -4.81 16.03
CA LEU A 197 -8.08 -4.79 14.61
C LEU A 197 -7.32 -3.51 14.26
N ILE A 198 -6.23 -3.66 13.49
CA ILE A 198 -5.50 -2.56 12.83
C ILE A 198 -5.48 -2.87 11.34
N ILE A 199 -5.84 -1.90 10.52
CA ILE A 199 -5.84 -2.05 9.06
C ILE A 199 -5.04 -0.96 8.37
N ASP A 200 -4.33 -1.35 7.31
CA ASP A 200 -3.76 -0.43 6.33
C ASP A 200 -4.75 -0.29 5.16
N GLU A 201 -5.24 0.90 4.93
CA GLU A 201 -6.16 1.25 3.84
C GLU A 201 -5.47 2.00 2.69
N ALA A 202 -4.15 1.90 2.58
CA ALA A 202 -3.35 2.65 1.62
C ALA A 202 -3.81 2.50 0.16
N HIS A 203 -4.37 1.35 -0.21
CA HIS A 203 -4.88 1.07 -1.56
C HIS A 203 -6.40 1.25 -1.67
N ALA A 204 -7.11 1.41 -0.57
CA ALA A 204 -8.56 1.57 -0.53
C ALA A 204 -8.99 3.04 -0.42
N ILE A 205 -8.23 3.86 0.36
CA ILE A 205 -8.53 5.27 0.55
C ILE A 205 -8.56 6.03 -0.79
N GLY A 206 -9.55 6.85 -0.99
CA GLY A 206 -9.82 7.60 -2.22
C GLY A 206 -10.66 6.82 -3.24
N VAL A 207 -10.61 5.49 -3.26
CA VAL A 207 -11.23 4.65 -4.30
C VAL A 207 -12.33 3.72 -3.81
N CYS A 208 -12.32 3.31 -2.55
CA CYS A 208 -13.33 2.42 -1.97
C CYS A 208 -14.23 3.16 -0.98
N GLY A 209 -15.43 2.61 -0.76
CA GLY A 209 -16.40 3.13 0.20
C GLY A 209 -17.06 4.46 -0.22
N THR A 210 -18.00 4.90 0.61
CA THR A 210 -18.73 6.16 0.38
C THR A 210 -17.76 7.34 0.37
N GLN A 211 -17.81 8.18 -0.66
CA GLN A 211 -16.91 9.33 -0.87
C GLN A 211 -15.42 8.97 -0.92
N GLY A 212 -15.05 7.70 -1.15
CA GLY A 212 -13.67 7.25 -1.14
C GLY A 212 -13.04 7.16 0.25
N ARG A 213 -13.83 6.96 1.30
CA ARG A 213 -13.37 6.92 2.70
C ARG A 213 -12.67 5.62 3.09
N GLY A 214 -12.55 4.66 2.20
CA GLY A 214 -11.95 3.35 2.44
C GLY A 214 -12.98 2.23 2.57
N ILE A 215 -12.50 0.98 2.73
CA ILE A 215 -13.35 -0.20 2.84
C ILE A 215 -14.08 -0.23 4.18
N ALA A 216 -13.42 0.14 5.27
CA ALA A 216 -14.05 0.22 6.60
C ALA A 216 -15.29 1.13 6.60
N ALA A 217 -15.22 2.26 5.90
CA ALA A 217 -16.36 3.16 5.74
C ALA A 217 -17.52 2.55 4.92
N GLY A 218 -17.20 1.63 4.00
CA GLY A 218 -18.21 0.87 3.26
C GLY A 218 -19.04 -0.06 4.17
N TYR A 219 -18.42 -0.60 5.20
CA TYR A 219 -19.04 -1.44 6.22
C TYR A 219 -19.53 -0.66 7.46
N GLN A 220 -19.28 0.65 7.55
CA GLN A 220 -19.62 1.52 8.69
C GLN A 220 -19.00 1.04 10.01
N CYS A 221 -17.82 0.44 9.97
CA CYS A 221 -17.13 -0.17 11.11
C CYS A 221 -15.89 0.60 11.60
N GLU A 222 -15.70 1.84 11.17
CA GLU A 222 -14.51 2.63 11.46
C GLU A 222 -14.25 2.81 12.95
N ARG A 223 -15.32 2.85 13.76
CA ARG A 223 -15.22 3.04 15.22
C ARG A 223 -14.88 1.76 15.98
N GLU A 224 -15.02 0.60 15.35
CA GLU A 224 -14.69 -0.70 15.94
C GLU A 224 -13.21 -1.04 15.74
N ILE A 225 -12.56 -0.37 14.77
CA ILE A 225 -11.16 -0.57 14.42
C ILE A 225 -10.27 0.29 15.32
N LEU A 226 -9.24 -0.31 15.92
CA LEU A 226 -8.31 0.38 16.80
C LEU A 226 -7.55 1.50 16.07
N ALA A 227 -7.04 1.18 14.88
CA ALA A 227 -6.31 2.13 14.04
C ALA A 227 -6.47 1.80 12.55
N MET A 228 -6.65 2.84 11.74
CA MET A 228 -6.63 2.78 10.28
C MET A 228 -5.50 3.66 9.76
N VAL A 229 -4.74 3.15 8.78
CA VAL A 229 -3.67 3.92 8.13
C VAL A 229 -4.11 4.28 6.71
N HIS A 230 -4.17 5.58 6.42
CA HIS A 230 -4.59 6.13 5.13
C HIS A 230 -3.44 6.89 4.48
N THR A 231 -2.96 6.48 3.31
CA THR A 231 -1.84 7.15 2.64
C THR A 231 -2.30 8.24 1.69
N CYS A 232 -1.56 9.35 1.66
CA CYS A 232 -1.79 10.45 0.72
C CYS A 232 -0.95 10.32 -0.57
N GLY A 233 -0.02 9.38 -0.65
CA GLY A 233 0.90 9.21 -1.78
C GLY A 233 0.33 8.47 -2.99
N LYS A 234 -0.93 8.05 -2.94
CA LYS A 234 -1.60 7.26 -3.99
C LYS A 234 -2.78 8.02 -4.59
N ALA A 235 -4.01 7.63 -4.33
CA ALA A 235 -5.21 8.29 -4.87
C ALA A 235 -5.30 9.80 -4.55
N PHE A 236 -4.61 10.29 -3.53
CA PHE A 236 -4.53 11.72 -3.18
C PHE A 236 -3.41 12.48 -3.91
N ALA A 237 -2.58 11.81 -4.71
CA ALA A 237 -1.46 12.41 -5.47
C ALA A 237 -0.62 13.39 -4.64
N SER A 238 -0.40 13.09 -3.36
CA SER A 238 0.30 13.95 -2.41
C SER A 238 1.40 13.16 -1.68
N ALA A 239 1.70 13.46 -0.43
CA ALA A 239 2.68 12.75 0.36
C ALA A 239 2.18 12.48 1.78
N GLY A 240 2.83 11.53 2.48
CA GLY A 240 2.51 11.21 3.86
C GLY A 240 1.33 10.26 4.04
N ALA A 241 0.91 10.14 5.29
CA ALA A 241 -0.20 9.30 5.70
C ALA A 241 -0.79 9.77 7.02
N PHE A 242 -2.04 9.39 7.26
CA PHE A 242 -2.71 9.58 8.55
C PHE A 242 -2.89 8.24 9.26
N VAL A 243 -2.63 8.24 10.57
CA VAL A 243 -3.14 7.21 11.49
C VAL A 243 -4.42 7.75 12.10
N CYS A 244 -5.53 7.08 11.83
CA CYS A 244 -6.87 7.45 12.25
C CYS A 244 -7.40 6.47 13.30
N GLY A 245 -8.09 6.97 14.33
CA GLY A 245 -8.65 6.15 15.40
C GLY A 245 -9.26 7.00 16.53
N GLY A 246 -9.40 6.42 17.72
CA GLY A 246 -9.90 7.14 18.89
C GLY A 246 -8.94 8.25 19.35
N ARG A 247 -9.47 9.22 20.10
CA ARG A 247 -8.70 10.34 20.64
C ARG A 247 -7.51 9.88 21.47
N THR A 248 -7.70 8.87 22.31
CA THR A 248 -6.61 8.28 23.12
C THR A 248 -5.47 7.78 22.27
N LEU A 249 -5.75 7.14 21.11
CA LEU A 249 -4.71 6.69 20.21
C LEU A 249 -3.88 7.87 19.66
N LYS A 250 -4.56 8.92 19.19
CA LYS A 250 -3.86 10.13 18.69
C LYS A 250 -2.94 10.71 19.76
N ASP A 251 -3.47 10.96 20.97
CA ASP A 251 -2.72 11.55 22.05
C ASP A 251 -1.55 10.65 22.49
N PHE A 252 -1.74 9.33 22.47
CA PHE A 252 -0.69 8.35 22.75
C PHE A 252 0.43 8.40 21.70
N LEU A 253 0.10 8.44 20.41
CA LEU A 253 1.07 8.51 19.33
C LEU A 253 1.89 9.80 19.34
N VAL A 254 1.27 10.94 19.65
CA VAL A 254 1.98 12.23 19.81
C VAL A 254 3.08 12.13 20.87
N ASN A 255 2.87 11.32 21.92
CA ASN A 255 3.80 11.20 23.05
C ASN A 255 4.77 10.01 22.94
N HIS A 256 4.53 9.03 22.06
CA HIS A 256 5.31 7.78 22.01
C HIS A 256 5.83 7.41 20.63
N ALA A 257 5.22 7.89 19.54
CA ALA A 257 5.64 7.51 18.20
C ALA A 257 6.97 8.15 17.81
N ARG A 258 8.05 7.39 17.88
CA ARG A 258 9.40 7.88 17.55
C ARG A 258 9.50 8.45 16.15
N ALA A 259 8.81 7.83 15.17
CA ALA A 259 8.73 8.32 13.78
C ALA A 259 8.01 9.67 13.66
N PHE A 260 7.22 10.08 14.66
CA PHE A 260 6.60 11.40 14.75
C PHE A 260 7.49 12.39 15.54
N ILE A 261 7.92 11.98 16.71
CA ILE A 261 8.66 12.84 17.67
C ILE A 261 9.99 13.31 17.07
N PHE A 262 10.74 12.40 16.44
CA PHE A 262 12.11 12.63 15.98
C PHE A 262 12.25 12.93 14.49
N SER A 263 11.12 13.13 13.79
CA SER A 263 11.11 13.54 12.36
C SER A 263 10.82 15.02 12.22
N THR A 264 11.56 15.69 11.33
CA THR A 264 11.20 17.04 10.89
C THR A 264 9.81 17.03 10.27
N ALA A 265 8.98 17.98 10.65
CA ALA A 265 7.62 18.12 10.08
C ALA A 265 7.67 18.49 8.60
N MET A 266 6.66 18.07 7.87
CA MET A 266 6.50 18.45 6.46
C MET A 266 6.12 19.95 6.35
N PRO A 267 6.45 20.60 5.22
CA PRO A 267 6.11 22.00 5.00
C PRO A 267 4.60 22.28 5.13
N PRO A 268 4.18 23.41 5.74
CA PRO A 268 2.75 23.68 5.96
C PRO A 268 1.90 23.73 4.69
N TYR A 269 2.45 24.17 3.54
CA TYR A 269 1.74 24.18 2.26
C TYR A 269 1.28 22.78 1.81
N LEU A 270 1.95 21.72 2.26
CA LEU A 270 1.55 20.35 1.95
C LEU A 270 0.20 19.99 2.60
N ALA A 271 -0.11 20.58 3.77
CA ALA A 271 -1.44 20.44 4.35
C ALA A 271 -2.52 21.01 3.43
N GLY A 272 -2.26 22.17 2.81
CA GLY A 272 -3.14 22.76 1.80
C GLY A 272 -3.28 21.90 0.53
N GLN A 273 -2.18 21.28 0.07
CA GLN A 273 -2.22 20.32 -1.03
C GLN A 273 -3.09 19.11 -0.71
N ILE A 274 -2.92 18.49 0.47
CA ILE A 274 -3.72 17.33 0.89
C ILE A 274 -5.20 17.71 1.04
N ARG A 275 -5.50 18.89 1.58
CA ARG A 275 -6.88 19.40 1.68
C ARG A 275 -7.53 19.56 0.31
N ALA A 276 -6.79 20.09 -0.68
CA ALA A 276 -7.27 20.19 -2.06
C ALA A 276 -7.52 18.80 -2.68
N ALA A 277 -6.64 17.84 -2.44
CA ALA A 277 -6.86 16.45 -2.87
C ALA A 277 -8.09 15.84 -2.20
N LEU A 278 -8.27 16.05 -0.88
CA LEU A 278 -9.41 15.55 -0.11
C LEU A 278 -10.74 16.05 -0.69
N GLU A 279 -10.82 17.32 -1.07
CA GLU A 279 -12.01 17.89 -1.68
C GLU A 279 -12.32 17.24 -3.03
N LEU A 280 -11.31 17.09 -3.90
CA LEU A 280 -11.49 16.40 -5.19
C LEU A 280 -11.87 14.92 -5.00
N VAL A 281 -11.21 14.21 -4.09
CA VAL A 281 -11.52 12.82 -3.77
C VAL A 281 -12.96 12.63 -3.30
N ARG A 282 -13.48 13.50 -2.44
CA ARG A 282 -14.88 13.42 -1.98
C ARG A 282 -15.87 13.42 -3.14
N HIS A 283 -15.60 14.21 -4.16
CA HIS A 283 -16.48 14.40 -5.31
C HIS A 283 -16.20 13.49 -6.52
N ALA A 284 -15.14 12.68 -6.50
CA ALA A 284 -14.72 11.79 -7.59
C ALA A 284 -15.61 10.54 -7.74
N HIS A 285 -16.93 10.70 -7.73
CA HIS A 285 -17.86 9.56 -7.81
C HIS A 285 -17.84 8.88 -9.16
N ALA A 286 -17.76 9.66 -10.24
CA ALA A 286 -17.72 9.15 -11.61
C ALA A 286 -16.41 8.40 -11.87
N GLU A 287 -15.27 8.95 -11.41
CA GLU A 287 -13.95 8.36 -11.55
C GLU A 287 -13.86 7.01 -10.80
N ARG A 288 -14.42 6.92 -9.60
CA ARG A 288 -14.50 5.66 -8.83
C ARG A 288 -15.34 4.61 -9.53
N ALA A 289 -16.53 4.99 -10.00
CA ALA A 289 -17.42 4.07 -10.73
C ALA A 289 -16.73 3.57 -12.01
N TYR A 290 -16.12 4.47 -12.76
CA TYR A 290 -15.38 4.13 -13.98
C TYR A 290 -14.16 3.24 -13.67
N LEU A 291 -13.43 3.51 -12.61
CA LEU A 291 -12.29 2.68 -12.20
C LEU A 291 -12.71 1.23 -11.90
N GLN A 292 -13.86 1.04 -11.25
CA GLN A 292 -14.41 -0.30 -11.03
C GLN A 292 -14.82 -0.99 -12.34
N GLU A 293 -15.49 -0.26 -13.25
CA GLU A 293 -15.89 -0.77 -14.55
C GLU A 293 -14.69 -1.20 -15.40
N ILE A 294 -13.67 -0.35 -15.51
CA ILE A 294 -12.48 -0.64 -16.32
C ILE A 294 -11.65 -1.79 -15.73
N ALA A 295 -11.63 -1.93 -14.41
CA ALA A 295 -10.97 -3.03 -13.73
C ALA A 295 -11.69 -4.37 -13.99
N ALA A 296 -13.01 -4.40 -13.94
CA ALA A 296 -13.80 -5.57 -14.31
C ALA A 296 -13.56 -5.93 -15.78
N THR A 297 -13.66 -4.96 -16.69
CA THR A 297 -13.37 -5.13 -18.13
C THR A 297 -11.99 -5.74 -18.37
N LEU A 298 -10.96 -5.28 -17.65
CA LEU A 298 -9.62 -5.83 -17.80
C LEU A 298 -9.54 -7.29 -17.31
N ARG A 299 -10.07 -7.61 -16.14
CA ARG A 299 -10.06 -8.98 -15.61
C ARG A 299 -10.79 -9.95 -16.53
N GLU A 300 -11.96 -9.57 -17.05
CA GLU A 300 -12.72 -10.37 -18.02
C GLU A 300 -11.92 -10.63 -19.31
N ALA A 301 -11.30 -9.59 -19.86
CA ALA A 301 -10.50 -9.70 -21.08
C ALA A 301 -9.24 -10.56 -20.88
N LEU A 302 -8.58 -10.46 -19.72
CA LEU A 302 -7.43 -11.29 -19.36
C LEU A 302 -7.86 -12.76 -19.19
N ALA A 303 -8.94 -13.03 -18.47
CA ALA A 303 -9.47 -14.37 -18.28
C ALA A 303 -9.88 -15.02 -19.61
N ALA A 304 -10.55 -14.27 -20.50
CA ALA A 304 -10.90 -14.74 -21.86
C ALA A 304 -9.67 -15.06 -22.72
N SER A 305 -8.52 -14.44 -22.41
CA SER A 305 -7.23 -14.68 -23.08
C SER A 305 -6.36 -15.73 -22.38
N GLY A 306 -6.86 -16.40 -21.33
CA GLY A 306 -6.17 -17.47 -20.61
C GLY A 306 -5.19 -17.00 -19.53
N PHE A 307 -5.22 -15.71 -19.15
CA PHE A 307 -4.38 -15.18 -18.07
C PHE A 307 -5.07 -15.32 -16.71
N SER A 308 -4.31 -15.72 -15.69
CA SER A 308 -4.76 -15.71 -14.30
C SER A 308 -4.50 -14.35 -13.66
N CYS A 309 -5.54 -13.81 -13.01
CA CYS A 309 -5.46 -12.62 -12.17
C CYS A 309 -5.57 -12.95 -10.66
N GLY A 310 -5.49 -14.23 -10.28
CA GLY A 310 -5.68 -14.68 -8.90
C GLY A 310 -7.05 -14.27 -8.34
N THR A 311 -7.07 -13.85 -7.11
CA THR A 311 -8.26 -13.41 -6.35
C THR A 311 -8.56 -11.91 -6.48
N SER A 312 -7.91 -11.21 -7.41
CA SER A 312 -8.08 -9.76 -7.57
C SER A 312 -9.54 -9.36 -7.76
N ALA A 313 -10.02 -8.48 -6.90
CA ALA A 313 -11.37 -7.93 -6.91
C ALA A 313 -11.38 -6.38 -7.03
N SER A 314 -10.22 -5.78 -7.31
CA SER A 314 -10.03 -4.33 -7.28
C SER A 314 -9.44 -3.77 -8.58
N HIS A 315 -9.00 -2.52 -8.52
CA HIS A 315 -8.25 -1.81 -9.58
C HIS A 315 -6.78 -2.23 -9.67
N ILE A 316 -6.33 -3.13 -8.81
CA ILE A 316 -5.00 -3.76 -8.86
C ILE A 316 -5.18 -5.16 -9.44
N VAL A 317 -4.63 -5.38 -10.63
CA VAL A 317 -4.83 -6.63 -11.39
C VAL A 317 -3.46 -7.25 -11.68
N PRO A 318 -3.06 -8.29 -10.93
CA PRO A 318 -1.85 -9.04 -11.25
C PRO A 318 -2.05 -9.93 -12.47
N VAL A 319 -0.98 -10.12 -13.26
CA VAL A 319 -0.89 -11.14 -14.29
C VAL A 319 0.27 -12.05 -13.92
N PHE A 320 -0.03 -13.26 -13.46
CA PHE A 320 0.98 -14.20 -12.99
C PHE A 320 1.76 -14.81 -14.17
N LEU A 321 3.09 -14.80 -14.08
CA LEU A 321 4.01 -15.25 -15.14
C LEU A 321 4.99 -16.32 -14.65
N GLY A 322 5.06 -16.55 -13.33
CA GLY A 322 5.87 -17.58 -12.70
C GLY A 322 7.33 -17.17 -12.52
N SER A 323 8.17 -17.21 -13.58
CA SER A 323 9.59 -16.93 -13.45
C SER A 323 9.95 -15.44 -13.55
N ASN A 324 11.10 -15.07 -13.02
CA ASN A 324 11.63 -13.71 -13.11
C ASN A 324 11.91 -13.30 -14.56
N GLU A 325 12.47 -14.22 -15.33
CA GLU A 325 12.87 -14.03 -16.74
C GLU A 325 11.63 -13.78 -17.61
N MET A 326 10.56 -14.57 -17.41
CA MET A 326 9.31 -14.38 -18.11
C MET A 326 8.69 -13.03 -17.77
N ALA A 327 8.67 -12.65 -16.50
CA ALA A 327 8.13 -11.37 -16.08
C ALA A 327 8.92 -10.18 -16.64
N LEU A 328 10.25 -10.29 -16.71
CA LEU A 328 11.10 -9.27 -17.34
C LEU A 328 10.88 -9.20 -18.84
N HIS A 329 10.83 -10.34 -19.53
CA HIS A 329 10.55 -10.41 -20.97
C HIS A 329 9.21 -9.72 -21.29
N VAL A 330 8.15 -10.12 -20.63
CA VAL A 330 6.80 -9.55 -20.86
C VAL A 330 6.77 -8.06 -20.54
N ALA A 331 7.41 -7.62 -19.44
CA ALA A 331 7.51 -6.20 -19.11
C ALA A 331 8.20 -5.41 -20.24
N GLY A 332 9.33 -5.91 -20.76
CA GLY A 332 10.06 -5.29 -21.87
C GLY A 332 9.25 -5.19 -23.16
N GLN A 333 8.51 -6.25 -23.52
CA GLN A 333 7.63 -6.26 -24.70
C GLN A 333 6.46 -5.27 -24.56
N LEU A 334 5.86 -5.18 -23.37
CA LEU A 334 4.82 -4.20 -23.09
C LEU A 334 5.35 -2.76 -23.12
N GLN A 335 6.55 -2.53 -22.60
CA GLN A 335 7.20 -1.22 -22.68
C GLN A 335 7.49 -0.81 -24.14
N ALA A 336 7.97 -1.74 -24.96
CA ALA A 336 8.15 -1.52 -26.41
C ALA A 336 6.82 -1.24 -27.12
N SER A 337 5.69 -1.75 -26.58
CA SER A 337 4.33 -1.50 -27.09
C SER A 337 3.70 -0.21 -26.53
N GLY A 338 4.45 0.59 -25.77
CA GLY A 338 4.02 1.89 -25.23
C GLY A 338 3.29 1.83 -23.89
N PHE A 339 3.46 0.77 -23.11
CA PHE A 339 2.92 0.66 -21.75
C PHE A 339 4.02 0.82 -20.69
N ALA A 340 3.82 1.71 -19.73
CA ALA A 340 4.70 1.86 -18.59
C ALA A 340 4.33 0.84 -17.51
N VAL A 341 4.98 -0.32 -17.53
CA VAL A 341 4.79 -1.45 -16.60
C VAL A 341 6.12 -1.93 -16.03
N ARG A 342 6.07 -2.65 -14.92
CA ARG A 342 7.24 -3.27 -14.29
C ARG A 342 6.96 -4.73 -13.94
N ALA A 343 8.00 -5.56 -14.05
CA ALA A 343 8.00 -6.91 -13.49
C ALA A 343 8.12 -6.85 -11.97
N ILE A 344 7.20 -7.48 -11.27
CA ILE A 344 7.25 -7.69 -9.81
C ILE A 344 7.84 -9.07 -9.56
N ARG A 345 8.90 -9.11 -8.77
CA ARG A 345 9.75 -10.29 -8.55
C ARG A 345 10.11 -10.41 -7.06
N PRO A 346 10.60 -11.56 -6.59
CA PRO A 346 11.17 -11.69 -5.26
C PRO A 346 12.20 -10.59 -4.93
N PRO A 347 12.27 -10.14 -3.67
CA PRO A 347 11.53 -10.57 -2.50
C PRO A 347 10.16 -9.88 -2.32
N THR A 348 9.70 -9.06 -3.28
CA THR A 348 8.40 -8.36 -3.19
C THR A 348 7.22 -9.35 -3.23
N VAL A 349 7.37 -10.43 -3.96
CA VAL A 349 6.41 -11.55 -4.06
C VAL A 349 7.16 -12.86 -3.83
N PRO A 350 6.48 -13.97 -3.45
CA PRO A 350 7.12 -15.27 -3.27
C PRO A 350 7.84 -15.76 -4.54
N ALA A 351 8.85 -16.62 -4.36
CA ALA A 351 9.54 -17.27 -5.47
C ALA A 351 8.56 -18.08 -6.34
N GLY A 352 8.73 -18.04 -7.66
CA GLY A 352 7.84 -18.72 -8.60
C GLY A 352 6.50 -17.99 -8.86
N THR A 353 6.28 -16.80 -8.28
CA THR A 353 5.06 -16.02 -8.45
C THR A 353 5.32 -14.65 -9.06
N ALA A 354 6.40 -14.51 -9.85
CA ALA A 354 6.70 -13.28 -10.55
C ALA A 354 5.55 -12.91 -11.50
N ARG A 355 5.24 -11.62 -11.59
CA ARG A 355 4.03 -11.11 -12.23
C ARG A 355 4.23 -9.72 -12.83
N ILE A 356 3.36 -9.31 -13.70
CA ILE A 356 3.10 -7.90 -13.99
C ILE A 356 1.95 -7.46 -13.08
N ARG A 357 2.16 -6.42 -12.28
CA ARG A 357 1.09 -5.80 -11.48
C ARG A 357 0.54 -4.61 -12.26
N LEU A 358 -0.67 -4.78 -12.78
CA LEU A 358 -1.38 -3.73 -13.48
C LEU A 358 -2.16 -2.89 -12.46
N SER A 359 -1.79 -1.62 -12.35
CA SER A 359 -2.42 -0.63 -11.47
C SER A 359 -3.26 0.30 -12.34
N LEU A 360 -4.58 0.14 -12.27
CA LEU A 360 -5.48 0.93 -13.09
C LEU A 360 -5.73 2.31 -12.46
N THR A 361 -5.90 3.29 -13.34
CA THR A 361 -6.29 4.65 -12.98
C THR A 361 -7.53 5.06 -13.79
N SER A 362 -8.25 6.08 -13.34
CA SER A 362 -9.42 6.62 -14.06
C SER A 362 -9.09 7.15 -15.47
N ASN A 363 -7.80 7.29 -15.79
CA ASN A 363 -7.34 7.73 -17.13
C ASN A 363 -7.19 6.57 -18.13
N ILE A 364 -7.32 5.31 -17.70
CA ILE A 364 -7.21 4.14 -18.56
C ILE A 364 -8.52 3.96 -19.35
N THR A 365 -8.43 3.85 -20.66
CA THR A 365 -9.59 3.67 -21.55
C THR A 365 -9.82 2.20 -21.92
N LYS A 366 -11.02 1.86 -22.39
CA LYS A 366 -11.33 0.52 -22.94
C LYS A 366 -10.42 0.16 -24.14
N ASP A 367 -9.97 1.15 -24.91
CA ASP A 367 -8.99 0.94 -25.97
C ASP A 367 -7.61 0.57 -25.43
N HIS A 368 -7.18 1.23 -24.37
CA HIS A 368 -5.94 0.87 -23.67
C HIS A 368 -6.00 -0.58 -23.17
N VAL A 369 -7.13 -1.04 -22.62
CA VAL A 369 -7.32 -2.44 -22.19
C VAL A 369 -7.20 -3.40 -23.35
N ARG A 370 -7.88 -3.14 -24.48
CA ARG A 370 -7.80 -4.01 -25.68
C ARG A 370 -6.37 -4.13 -26.19
N ARG A 371 -5.66 -3.00 -26.33
CA ARG A 371 -4.26 -2.96 -26.77
C ARG A 371 -3.35 -3.70 -25.81
N LEU A 372 -3.53 -3.50 -24.50
CA LEU A 372 -2.75 -4.18 -23.46
C LEU A 372 -2.87 -5.70 -23.56
N VAL A 373 -4.10 -6.22 -23.62
CA VAL A 373 -4.35 -7.67 -23.71
C VAL A 373 -3.77 -8.25 -25.00
N SER A 374 -3.93 -7.56 -26.13
CA SER A 374 -3.31 -7.97 -27.40
C SER A 374 -1.78 -8.02 -27.31
N SER A 375 -1.15 -6.99 -26.68
CA SER A 375 0.30 -6.94 -26.49
C SER A 375 0.78 -8.02 -25.52
N LEU A 376 0.02 -8.34 -24.47
CA LEU A 376 0.33 -9.46 -23.56
C LEU A 376 0.32 -10.80 -24.29
N CYS A 377 -0.70 -11.07 -25.10
CA CYS A 377 -0.78 -12.29 -25.91
C CYS A 377 0.43 -12.41 -26.85
N ALA A 378 0.77 -11.34 -27.56
CA ALA A 378 1.95 -11.31 -28.43
C ALA A 378 3.27 -11.53 -27.66
N ALA A 379 3.42 -10.91 -26.51
CA ALA A 379 4.61 -11.06 -25.67
C ALA A 379 4.81 -12.51 -25.21
N ILE A 380 3.75 -13.22 -24.85
CA ILE A 380 3.83 -14.64 -24.46
C ILE A 380 4.16 -15.53 -25.67
N GLN A 381 3.56 -15.28 -26.84
CA GLN A 381 3.84 -16.06 -28.05
C GLN A 381 5.29 -15.91 -28.54
N CYS A 382 5.90 -14.77 -28.34
CA CYS A 382 7.29 -14.48 -28.71
C CYS A 382 8.29 -14.82 -27.60
N ALA A 383 7.83 -15.34 -26.46
CA ALA A 383 8.70 -15.66 -25.34
C ALA A 383 9.68 -16.78 -25.74
N PRO A 384 11.00 -16.64 -25.46
CA PRO A 384 11.93 -17.75 -25.53
C PRO A 384 11.43 -18.90 -24.65
N GLN A 385 11.78 -20.16 -25.00
CA GLN A 385 11.43 -21.32 -24.16
C GLN A 385 12.20 -21.20 -22.83
N PHE A 386 11.71 -20.35 -21.92
CA PHE A 386 12.10 -20.42 -20.53
C PHE A 386 11.53 -21.72 -19.98
N ALA A 387 12.35 -22.53 -19.27
CA ALA A 387 11.88 -23.76 -18.66
C ALA A 387 10.63 -23.47 -17.85
N VAL A 388 9.50 -23.96 -18.34
CA VAL A 388 8.21 -23.84 -17.67
C VAL A 388 8.32 -24.73 -16.43
N ALA A 389 8.63 -24.14 -15.29
CA ALA A 389 8.33 -24.78 -14.02
C ALA A 389 6.80 -24.89 -13.99
N SER A 390 6.30 -26.09 -14.17
CA SER A 390 4.89 -26.41 -14.18
C SER A 390 4.23 -25.77 -12.95
N ALA A 391 3.41 -24.74 -13.16
CA ALA A 391 2.51 -24.22 -12.15
C ALA A 391 1.46 -25.31 -11.93
N VAL A 392 1.73 -26.18 -10.99
CA VAL A 392 0.79 -27.18 -10.47
C VAL A 392 -0.33 -26.41 -9.77
N HIS A 393 -1.52 -26.62 -10.25
CA HIS A 393 -2.77 -26.22 -9.61
C HIS A 393 -2.82 -26.81 -8.18
N GLY A 394 -3.06 -25.97 -7.19
CA GLY A 394 -3.40 -26.31 -5.83
C GLY A 394 -4.28 -25.22 -5.26
#